data_3861ab0d706598698fee9e5b496dfc89
#
_entry.id   3861ab0d706598698fee9e5b496dfc89
#
_cell.length_a   1.000
_cell.length_b   1.000
_cell.length_c   1.000
_cell.angle_alpha   90.00
_cell.angle_beta   90.00
_cell.angle_gamma   90.00
#
_symmetry.space_group_name_H-M   'P 1'
#
loop_
_entity.id
_entity.type
_entity.pdbx_description
1 polymer ?
#
loop_
_entity_poly.entity_id
_entity_poly.type
_entity_poly.pdbx_seq_one_letter_code
_entity_poly.pdbx_strand_id
1 'polypeptide(L)'
;SGYGPHAWRIMFFIGVLPALFALWLRTGVPESQKWEQSNEKRKSARERKKSGAAMSEEDHALTRFTFADLFADPEIRKRTIIVFLMSLTTTLAWWGISTWVPPFIAAAAGKAGLPPQTWASYAGMSYNLGAICGYIGLGFLADRFGRKPIVMIFFAASLLLTFALYRWTTDLHMLLVVAALNGFFTLGQYSWMSVWLPELCPTRMRATGMAFTFNAPRFIAFMGPLFAGMLIAQFGGFSGMAVAFSFIYILGFSVVPLLPETKGKPLPG
;
A
#
# COMPACT_ATOMS: atom_id res chain seq x y z
N SER A 1 1.37 -19.00 27.48
CA SER A 1 1.88 -17.63 27.64
C SER A 1 1.70 -17.20 29.09
N GLY A 2 2.71 -16.65 29.76
CA GLY A 2 2.71 -16.32 31.20
C GLY A 2 1.76 -15.18 31.61
N TYR A 3 1.00 -14.61 30.72
CA TYR A 3 0.08 -13.49 30.96
C TYR A 3 -1.40 -13.88 31.06
N GLY A 4 -1.73 -15.16 30.98
CA GLY A 4 -3.09 -15.68 31.13
C GLY A 4 -4.11 -15.16 30.11
N PRO A 5 -5.42 -15.23 30.41
CA PRO A 5 -6.50 -14.89 29.49
C PRO A 5 -6.58 -13.38 29.13
N HIS A 6 -5.83 -12.53 29.80
CA HIS A 6 -5.82 -11.07 29.59
C HIS A 6 -4.67 -10.58 28.72
N ALA A 7 -3.80 -11.45 28.19
CA ALA A 7 -2.65 -11.08 27.35
C ALA A 7 -3.02 -10.18 26.17
N TRP A 8 -4.17 -10.42 25.53
CA TRP A 8 -4.65 -9.61 24.42
C TRP A 8 -4.93 -8.13 24.80
N ARG A 9 -5.36 -7.87 26.04
CA ARG A 9 -5.60 -6.48 26.51
C ARG A 9 -4.30 -5.72 26.63
N ILE A 10 -3.22 -6.35 27.10
CA ILE A 10 -1.89 -5.74 27.19
C ILE A 10 -1.41 -5.31 25.80
N MET A 11 -1.61 -6.16 24.78
CA MET A 11 -1.25 -5.82 23.41
C MET A 11 -2.02 -4.58 22.89
N PHE A 12 -3.31 -4.46 23.22
CA PHE A 12 -4.09 -3.25 22.87
C PHE A 12 -3.59 -2.01 23.60
N PHE A 13 -3.23 -2.09 24.89
CA PHE A 13 -2.63 -0.97 25.61
C PHE A 13 -1.30 -0.53 25.01
N ILE A 14 -0.44 -1.47 24.61
CA ILE A 14 0.80 -1.16 23.89
C ILE A 14 0.47 -0.48 22.55
N GLY A 15 -0.58 -0.92 21.85
CA GLY A 15 -1.06 -0.32 20.61
C GLY A 15 -1.56 1.13 20.72
N VAL A 16 -1.85 1.62 21.94
CA VAL A 16 -2.24 3.03 22.19
C VAL A 16 -1.02 3.96 22.25
N LEU A 17 0.19 3.44 22.57
CA LEU A 17 1.40 4.26 22.71
C LEU A 17 1.70 5.16 21.50
N PRO A 18 1.56 4.69 20.23
CA PRO A 18 1.75 5.56 19.07
C PRO A 18 0.77 6.75 19.03
N ALA A 19 -0.46 6.59 19.53
CA ALA A 19 -1.43 7.69 19.60
C ALA A 19 -1.01 8.77 20.61
N LEU A 20 -0.47 8.36 21.78
CA LEU A 20 0.10 9.28 22.75
C LEU A 20 1.31 10.03 22.17
N PHE A 21 2.17 9.33 21.45
CA PHE A 21 3.29 9.95 20.75
C PHE A 21 2.84 10.95 19.67
N ALA A 22 1.77 10.63 18.92
CA ALA A 22 1.19 11.54 17.93
C ALA A 22 0.61 12.82 18.59
N LEU A 23 -0.02 12.70 19.76
CA LEU A 23 -0.48 13.85 20.54
C LEU A 23 0.69 14.73 20.99
N TRP A 24 1.76 14.12 21.49
CA TRP A 24 2.98 14.85 21.88
C TRP A 24 3.62 15.57 20.68
N LEU A 25 3.75 14.90 19.52
CA LEU A 25 4.25 15.53 18.28
C LEU A 25 3.41 16.73 17.87
N ARG A 26 2.08 16.61 17.95
CA ARG A 26 1.17 17.70 17.57
C ARG A 26 1.32 18.96 18.43
N THR A 27 1.74 18.84 19.68
CA THR A 27 1.97 19.99 20.57
C THR A 27 3.37 20.57 20.44
N GLY A 28 4.37 19.77 19.98
CA GLY A 28 5.78 20.16 19.98
C GLY A 28 6.35 20.51 18.61
N VAL A 29 5.67 20.15 17.52
CA VAL A 29 6.18 20.39 16.16
C VAL A 29 5.42 21.55 15.51
N PRO A 30 6.09 22.67 15.15
CA PRO A 30 5.45 23.77 14.44
C PRO A 30 5.02 23.32 13.04
N GLU A 31 3.99 23.98 12.52
CA GLU A 31 3.48 23.71 11.17
C GLU A 31 4.54 24.03 10.11
N SER A 32 4.48 23.35 8.97
CA SER A 32 5.41 23.58 7.87
C SER A 32 5.25 25.00 7.30
N GLN A 33 6.33 25.77 7.23
CA GLN A 33 6.34 27.12 6.63
C GLN A 33 5.75 27.13 5.21
N LYS A 34 6.03 26.10 4.40
CA LYS A 34 5.44 25.97 3.06
C LYS A 34 3.93 25.79 3.09
N TRP A 35 3.44 25.06 4.10
CA TRP A 35 1.99 24.87 4.28
C TRP A 35 1.33 26.18 4.72
N GLU A 36 1.91 26.92 5.67
CA GLU A 36 1.39 28.22 6.12
C GLU A 36 1.30 29.22 4.95
N GLN A 37 2.36 29.37 4.18
CA GLN A 37 2.39 30.23 2.99
C GLN A 37 1.32 29.82 1.95
N SER A 38 1.19 28.54 1.69
CA SER A 38 0.16 28.01 0.77
C SER A 38 -1.26 28.24 1.30
N ASN A 39 -1.45 28.10 2.61
CA ASN A 39 -2.73 28.31 3.26
C ASN A 39 -3.17 29.79 3.27
N GLU A 40 -2.23 30.70 3.49
CA GLU A 40 -2.46 32.15 3.38
C GLU A 40 -2.84 32.54 1.96
N LYS A 41 -2.11 32.08 0.96
CA LYS A 41 -2.48 32.29 -0.46
C LYS A 41 -3.90 31.79 -0.77
N ARG A 42 -4.26 30.60 -0.28
CA ARG A 42 -5.59 30.04 -0.45
C ARG A 42 -6.69 30.86 0.26
N LYS A 43 -6.41 31.35 1.47
CA LYS A 43 -7.34 32.22 2.21
C LYS A 43 -7.57 33.51 1.44
N SER A 44 -6.52 34.20 1.02
CA SER A 44 -6.60 35.45 0.25
C SER A 44 -7.38 35.26 -1.06
N ALA A 45 -7.11 34.17 -1.80
CA ALA A 45 -7.84 33.86 -3.03
C ALA A 45 -9.35 33.60 -2.77
N ARG A 46 -9.68 32.92 -1.67
CA ARG A 46 -11.09 32.70 -1.26
C ARG A 46 -11.80 34.01 -0.87
N GLU A 47 -11.11 34.92 -0.20
CA GLU A 47 -11.65 36.23 0.17
C GLU A 47 -11.89 37.09 -1.07
N ARG A 48 -10.95 37.14 -2.02
CA ARG A 48 -11.14 37.81 -3.32
C ARG A 48 -12.34 37.24 -4.07
N LYS A 49 -12.49 35.92 -4.08
CA LYS A 49 -13.65 35.26 -4.70
C LYS A 49 -14.97 35.66 -4.04
N LYS A 50 -15.00 35.81 -2.69
CA LYS A 50 -16.19 36.22 -1.94
C LYS A 50 -16.51 37.68 -2.13
N SER A 51 -15.52 38.54 -2.23
CA SER A 51 -15.69 40.00 -2.41
C SER A 51 -15.98 40.41 -3.88
N GLY A 52 -15.98 39.47 -4.83
CA GLY A 52 -16.15 39.78 -6.24
C GLY A 52 -14.98 40.53 -6.88
N ALA A 53 -13.81 40.59 -6.21
CA ALA A 53 -12.62 41.22 -6.75
C ALA A 53 -12.03 40.45 -7.92
N ALA A 54 -11.27 41.14 -8.77
CA ALA A 54 -10.57 40.52 -9.89
C ALA A 54 -9.66 39.38 -9.40
N MET A 55 -9.84 38.19 -9.96
CA MET A 55 -9.07 36.99 -9.63
C MET A 55 -8.05 36.70 -10.73
N SER A 56 -6.83 36.42 -10.34
CA SER A 56 -5.80 35.91 -11.25
C SER A 56 -6.08 34.44 -11.61
N GLU A 57 -5.43 33.92 -12.68
CA GLU A 57 -5.47 32.50 -12.99
C GLU A 57 -5.01 31.62 -11.82
N GLU A 58 -3.99 32.09 -11.07
CA GLU A 58 -3.50 31.43 -9.86
C GLU A 58 -4.57 31.39 -8.76
N ASP A 59 -5.31 32.50 -8.54
CA ASP A 59 -6.40 32.55 -7.57
C ASP A 59 -7.53 31.58 -7.95
N HIS A 60 -7.89 31.53 -9.23
CA HIS A 60 -8.85 30.55 -9.74
C HIS A 60 -8.40 29.12 -9.50
N ALA A 61 -7.14 28.82 -9.74
CA ALA A 61 -6.55 27.50 -9.49
C ALA A 61 -6.56 27.14 -7.99
N LEU A 62 -6.28 28.10 -7.09
CA LEU A 62 -6.25 27.89 -5.65
C LEU A 62 -7.65 27.69 -5.03
N THR A 63 -8.69 28.20 -5.67
CA THR A 63 -10.08 28.09 -5.20
C THR A 63 -10.88 26.95 -5.83
N ARG A 64 -10.34 26.30 -6.86
CA ARG A 64 -10.96 25.10 -7.46
C ARG A 64 -10.98 23.92 -6.50
N PHE A 65 -11.95 23.04 -6.70
CA PHE A 65 -12.01 21.77 -5.99
C PHE A 65 -10.98 20.80 -6.59
N THR A 66 -9.86 20.66 -5.92
CA THR A 66 -8.67 19.95 -6.40
C THR A 66 -8.95 18.50 -6.83
N PHE A 67 -9.97 17.86 -6.27
CA PHE A 67 -10.37 16.50 -6.67
C PHE A 67 -10.95 16.47 -8.10
N ALA A 68 -11.74 17.47 -8.49
CA ALA A 68 -12.25 17.56 -9.86
C ALA A 68 -11.14 17.77 -10.88
N ASP A 69 -10.08 18.48 -10.50
CA ASP A 69 -8.93 18.73 -11.37
C ASP A 69 -8.15 17.45 -11.71
N LEU A 70 -8.21 16.40 -10.86
CA LEU A 70 -7.60 15.10 -11.16
C LEU A 70 -8.22 14.43 -12.39
N PHE A 71 -9.44 14.81 -12.74
CA PHE A 71 -10.18 14.22 -13.84
C PHE A 71 -10.47 15.20 -14.98
N ALA A 72 -10.19 16.50 -14.80
CA ALA A 72 -10.45 17.54 -15.79
C ALA A 72 -9.45 17.49 -16.95
N ASP A 73 -8.17 17.37 -16.65
CA ASP A 73 -7.11 17.26 -17.65
C ASP A 73 -6.95 15.82 -18.13
N PRO A 74 -6.95 15.56 -19.45
CA PRO A 74 -6.87 14.20 -19.99
C PRO A 74 -5.60 13.44 -19.60
N GLU A 75 -4.46 14.11 -19.53
CA GLU A 75 -3.17 13.47 -19.19
C GLU A 75 -3.13 13.14 -17.70
N ILE A 76 -3.56 14.05 -16.83
CA ILE A 76 -3.62 13.85 -15.39
C ILE A 76 -4.64 12.75 -15.07
N ARG A 77 -5.81 12.77 -15.71
CA ARG A 77 -6.83 11.73 -15.60
C ARG A 77 -6.28 10.35 -15.94
N LYS A 78 -5.58 10.24 -17.09
CA LYS A 78 -4.96 8.98 -17.50
C LYS A 78 -3.98 8.47 -16.45
N ARG A 79 -3.08 9.31 -15.98
CA ARG A 79 -2.11 8.95 -14.91
C ARG A 79 -2.82 8.55 -13.62
N THR A 80 -3.83 9.32 -13.21
CA THR A 80 -4.62 9.02 -11.99
C THR A 80 -5.29 7.65 -12.08
N ILE A 81 -5.89 7.31 -13.22
CA ILE A 81 -6.53 6.00 -13.44
C ILE A 81 -5.48 4.88 -13.38
N ILE A 82 -4.34 5.02 -14.05
CA ILE A 82 -3.28 4.00 -14.07
C ILE A 82 -2.73 3.79 -12.66
N VAL A 83 -2.43 4.87 -11.94
CA VAL A 83 -1.95 4.80 -10.55
C VAL A 83 -3.01 4.19 -9.62
N PHE A 84 -4.28 4.51 -9.82
CA PHE A 84 -5.38 3.86 -9.09
C PHE A 84 -5.42 2.35 -9.33
N LEU A 85 -5.28 1.89 -10.57
CA LEU A 85 -5.24 0.45 -10.90
C LEU A 85 -4.04 -0.25 -10.28
N MET A 86 -2.86 0.38 -10.26
CA MET A 86 -1.69 -0.15 -9.54
C MET A 86 -1.95 -0.25 -8.04
N SER A 87 -2.51 0.80 -7.45
CA SER A 87 -2.86 0.82 -6.03
C SER A 87 -3.92 -0.22 -5.68
N LEU A 88 -4.90 -0.40 -6.55
CA LEU A 88 -5.93 -1.44 -6.43
C LEU A 88 -5.29 -2.84 -6.44
N THR A 89 -4.37 -3.09 -7.39
CA THR A 89 -3.59 -4.33 -7.46
C THR A 89 -2.87 -4.59 -6.15
N THR A 90 -2.10 -3.61 -5.66
CA THR A 90 -1.32 -3.74 -4.42
C THR A 90 -2.21 -4.00 -3.21
N THR A 91 -3.33 -3.28 -3.10
CA THR A 91 -4.25 -3.38 -1.95
C THR A 91 -5.03 -4.68 -1.94
N LEU A 92 -5.59 -5.11 -3.08
CA LEU A 92 -6.33 -6.37 -3.19
C LEU A 92 -5.40 -7.59 -3.01
N ALA A 93 -4.19 -7.53 -3.55
CA ALA A 93 -3.21 -8.58 -3.37
C ALA A 93 -2.83 -8.75 -1.89
N TRP A 94 -2.62 -7.64 -1.17
CA TRP A 94 -2.36 -7.70 0.27
C TRP A 94 -3.48 -8.40 1.02
N TRP A 95 -4.72 -7.97 0.84
CA TRP A 95 -5.88 -8.58 1.50
C TRP A 95 -6.11 -10.03 1.08
N GLY A 96 -5.99 -10.33 -0.20
CA GLY A 96 -6.24 -11.66 -0.76
C GLY A 96 -5.13 -12.68 -0.54
N ILE A 97 -3.90 -12.24 -0.22
CA ILE A 97 -2.73 -13.14 -0.12
C ILE A 97 -2.12 -13.06 1.27
N SER A 98 -1.70 -11.86 1.71
CA SER A 98 -0.88 -11.71 2.93
C SER A 98 -1.61 -12.07 4.20
N THR A 99 -2.91 -11.80 4.26
CA THR A 99 -3.77 -12.12 5.41
C THR A 99 -3.81 -13.62 5.70
N TRP A 100 -3.64 -14.44 4.67
CA TRP A 100 -3.81 -15.89 4.77
C TRP A 100 -2.51 -16.66 4.97
N VAL A 101 -1.33 -15.99 4.95
CA VAL A 101 -0.04 -16.65 5.16
C VAL A 101 0.06 -17.32 6.54
N PRO A 102 -0.23 -16.63 7.67
CA PRO A 102 -0.17 -17.29 8.98
C PRO A 102 -1.16 -18.44 9.15
N PRO A 103 -2.48 -18.30 8.82
CA PRO A 103 -3.40 -19.42 8.96
C PRO A 103 -3.10 -20.58 8.00
N PHE A 104 -2.56 -20.33 6.82
CA PHE A 104 -2.14 -21.40 5.89
C PHE A 104 -1.01 -22.24 6.48
N ILE A 105 0.05 -21.61 7.00
CA ILE A 105 1.19 -22.30 7.60
C ILE A 105 0.79 -22.98 8.92
N ALA A 106 -0.09 -22.35 9.72
CA ALA A 106 -0.68 -22.98 10.90
C ALA A 106 -1.43 -24.27 10.58
N ALA A 107 -2.24 -24.25 9.52
CA ALA A 107 -2.97 -25.44 9.06
C ALA A 107 -2.01 -26.54 8.57
N ALA A 108 -0.93 -26.20 7.88
CA ALA A 108 0.10 -27.16 7.46
C ALA A 108 0.82 -27.78 8.69
N ALA A 109 1.19 -26.97 9.68
CA ALA A 109 1.81 -27.42 10.91
C ALA A 109 0.88 -28.36 11.71
N GLY A 110 -0.41 -28.02 11.82
CA GLY A 110 -1.40 -28.88 12.50
C GLY A 110 -1.53 -30.25 11.85
N LYS A 111 -1.48 -30.33 10.51
CA LYS A 111 -1.46 -31.62 9.79
C LYS A 111 -0.20 -32.45 10.09
N ALA A 112 0.91 -31.79 10.39
CA ALA A 112 2.16 -32.42 10.77
C ALA A 112 2.26 -32.74 12.30
N GLY A 113 1.18 -32.53 13.06
CA GLY A 113 1.17 -32.76 14.52
C GLY A 113 1.90 -31.71 15.33
N LEU A 114 2.24 -30.55 14.75
CA LEU A 114 2.95 -29.45 15.40
C LEU A 114 1.99 -28.37 15.89
N PRO A 115 2.39 -27.55 16.91
CA PRO A 115 1.51 -26.52 17.48
C PRO A 115 1.16 -25.42 16.46
N PRO A 116 -0.10 -25.33 15.98
CA PRO A 116 -0.48 -24.40 14.90
C PRO A 116 -0.22 -22.92 15.25
N GLN A 117 -0.49 -22.50 16.51
CA GLN A 117 -0.33 -21.12 16.96
C GLN A 117 1.13 -20.66 16.90
N THR A 118 2.06 -21.55 17.29
CA THR A 118 3.50 -21.26 17.25
C THR A 118 3.95 -21.03 15.80
N TRP A 119 3.52 -21.90 14.90
CA TRP A 119 3.86 -21.80 13.47
C TRP A 119 3.18 -20.60 12.78
N ALA A 120 1.97 -20.24 13.19
CA ALA A 120 1.33 -18.99 12.75
C ALA A 120 2.17 -17.77 13.17
N SER A 121 2.71 -17.77 14.39
CA SER A 121 3.57 -16.69 14.86
C SER A 121 4.89 -16.64 14.09
N TYR A 122 5.54 -17.78 13.85
CA TYR A 122 6.76 -17.83 13.02
C TYR A 122 6.50 -17.36 11.61
N ALA A 123 5.38 -17.75 11.00
CA ALA A 123 4.97 -17.29 9.67
C ALA A 123 4.79 -15.77 9.63
N GLY A 124 4.06 -15.22 10.61
CA GLY A 124 3.87 -13.77 10.73
C GLY A 124 5.18 -13.01 10.91
N MET A 125 6.08 -13.49 11.78
CA MET A 125 7.40 -12.89 12.00
C MET A 125 8.26 -12.95 10.73
N SER A 126 8.39 -14.11 10.12
CA SER A 126 9.18 -14.32 8.91
C SER A 126 8.69 -13.44 7.76
N TYR A 127 7.38 -13.43 7.53
CA TYR A 127 6.73 -12.62 6.52
C TYR A 127 6.96 -11.12 6.70
N ASN A 128 6.82 -10.61 7.94
CA ASN A 128 7.01 -9.19 8.23
C ASN A 128 8.49 -8.78 8.21
N LEU A 129 9.43 -9.66 8.60
CA LEU A 129 10.86 -9.41 8.44
C LEU A 129 11.22 -9.25 6.96
N GLY A 130 10.71 -10.15 6.12
CA GLY A 130 10.84 -9.99 4.67
C GLY A 130 10.27 -8.67 4.16
N ALA A 131 9.08 -8.29 4.64
CA ALA A 131 8.43 -7.05 4.27
C ALA A 131 9.24 -5.80 4.63
N ILE A 132 9.82 -5.74 5.84
CA ILE A 132 10.69 -4.63 6.27
C ILE A 132 11.87 -4.49 5.31
N CYS A 133 12.54 -5.59 5.00
CA CYS A 133 13.62 -5.59 4.01
C CYS A 133 13.13 -5.15 2.62
N GLY A 134 11.93 -5.56 2.23
CA GLY A 134 11.31 -5.21 0.96
C GLY A 134 10.95 -3.72 0.85
N TYR A 135 10.41 -3.13 1.93
CA TYR A 135 10.13 -1.69 1.98
C TYR A 135 11.38 -0.84 1.76
N ILE A 136 12.48 -1.22 2.44
CA ILE A 136 13.77 -0.55 2.30
C ILE A 136 14.37 -0.85 0.92
N GLY A 137 14.37 -2.11 0.52
CA GLY A 137 14.96 -2.60 -0.71
C GLY A 137 14.36 -1.96 -1.97
N LEU A 138 13.02 -1.83 -2.03
CA LEU A 138 12.37 -1.22 -3.19
C LEU A 138 12.85 0.23 -3.39
N GLY A 139 12.97 1.02 -2.33
CA GLY A 139 13.43 2.40 -2.42
C GLY A 139 14.83 2.48 -3.06
N PHE A 140 15.80 1.78 -2.48
CA PHE A 140 17.19 1.76 -3.00
C PHE A 140 17.29 1.21 -4.42
N LEU A 141 16.57 0.12 -4.72
CA LEU A 141 16.58 -0.48 -6.05
C LEU A 141 15.93 0.45 -7.08
N ALA A 142 14.82 1.11 -6.73
CA ALA A 142 14.14 2.04 -7.61
C ALA A 142 15.00 3.29 -7.91
N ASP A 143 15.76 3.77 -6.93
CA ASP A 143 16.71 4.88 -7.15
C ASP A 143 17.86 4.46 -8.07
N ARG A 144 18.35 3.22 -7.93
CA ARG A 144 19.49 2.73 -8.72
C ARG A 144 19.10 2.31 -10.14
N PHE A 145 17.98 1.61 -10.32
CA PHE A 145 17.60 0.96 -11.58
C PHE A 145 16.40 1.60 -12.28
N GLY A 146 15.70 2.52 -11.62
CA GLY A 146 14.48 3.15 -12.12
C GLY A 146 13.22 2.61 -11.45
N ARG A 147 12.17 3.44 -11.48
CA ARG A 147 10.89 3.13 -10.80
C ARG A 147 10.15 2.00 -11.52
N LYS A 148 10.01 2.12 -12.84
CA LYS A 148 9.26 1.16 -13.66
C LYS A 148 9.80 -0.27 -13.57
N PRO A 149 11.08 -0.55 -13.88
CA PRO A 149 11.57 -1.92 -13.90
C PRO A 149 11.47 -2.58 -12.52
N ILE A 150 11.76 -1.84 -11.45
CA ILE A 150 11.71 -2.40 -10.11
C ILE A 150 10.28 -2.72 -9.67
N VAL A 151 9.33 -1.83 -9.91
CA VAL A 151 7.91 -2.10 -9.59
C VAL A 151 7.38 -3.29 -10.39
N MET A 152 7.75 -3.41 -11.68
CA MET A 152 7.40 -4.57 -12.50
C MET A 152 7.99 -5.87 -11.94
N ILE A 153 9.26 -5.86 -11.53
CA ILE A 153 9.92 -7.02 -10.89
C ILE A 153 9.19 -7.41 -9.61
N PHE A 154 8.78 -6.42 -8.79
CA PHE A 154 8.05 -6.70 -7.55
C PHE A 154 6.69 -7.34 -7.84
N PHE A 155 5.93 -6.88 -8.82
CA PHE A 155 4.66 -7.52 -9.21
C PHE A 155 4.88 -8.94 -9.74
N ALA A 156 5.84 -9.14 -10.64
CA ALA A 156 6.13 -10.45 -11.21
C ALA A 156 6.62 -11.45 -10.14
N ALA A 157 7.55 -11.01 -9.29
CA ALA A 157 8.05 -11.83 -8.18
C ALA A 157 6.95 -12.16 -7.16
N SER A 158 6.07 -11.21 -6.84
CA SER A 158 4.92 -11.45 -5.94
C SER A 158 4.00 -12.53 -6.50
N LEU A 159 3.71 -12.50 -7.79
CA LEU A 159 2.92 -13.55 -8.45
C LEU A 159 3.59 -14.92 -8.31
N LEU A 160 4.85 -15.03 -8.73
CA LEU A 160 5.58 -16.31 -8.72
C LEU A 160 5.77 -16.86 -7.30
N LEU A 161 6.14 -15.99 -6.35
CA LEU A 161 6.33 -16.40 -4.95
C LEU A 161 5.02 -16.75 -4.25
N THR A 162 3.89 -16.21 -4.68
CA THR A 162 2.59 -16.66 -4.19
C THR A 162 2.29 -18.09 -4.64
N PHE A 163 2.60 -18.45 -5.88
CA PHE A 163 2.52 -19.85 -6.32
C PHE A 163 3.51 -20.72 -5.55
N ALA A 164 4.75 -20.28 -5.37
CA ALA A 164 5.75 -21.03 -4.61
C ALA A 164 5.27 -21.30 -3.18
N LEU A 165 4.75 -20.29 -2.49
CA LEU A 165 4.28 -20.38 -1.12
C LEU A 165 3.07 -21.32 -0.96
N TYR A 166 2.06 -21.16 -1.81
CA TYR A 166 0.78 -21.81 -1.58
C TYR A 166 0.59 -23.13 -2.36
N ARG A 167 1.43 -23.44 -3.36
CA ARG A 167 1.26 -24.65 -4.20
C ARG A 167 2.51 -25.53 -4.26
N TRP A 168 3.71 -24.94 -4.28
CA TRP A 168 4.92 -25.69 -4.58
C TRP A 168 5.71 -26.11 -3.34
N THR A 169 5.58 -25.35 -2.25
CA THR A 169 6.32 -25.63 -1.02
C THR A 169 5.49 -26.41 -0.03
N THR A 170 6.00 -27.54 0.44
CA THR A 170 5.33 -28.44 1.41
C THR A 170 6.11 -28.55 2.72
N ASP A 171 7.43 -28.37 2.71
CA ASP A 171 8.25 -28.37 3.91
C ASP A 171 8.00 -27.11 4.75
N LEU A 172 7.77 -27.27 6.06
CA LEU A 172 7.40 -26.19 6.96
C LEU A 172 8.49 -25.14 7.14
N HIS A 173 9.77 -25.53 7.17
CA HIS A 173 10.86 -24.57 7.33
C HIS A 173 11.05 -23.78 6.03
N MET A 174 10.95 -24.46 4.89
CA MET A 174 10.97 -23.79 3.59
C MET A 174 9.79 -22.87 3.39
N LEU A 175 8.60 -23.20 3.93
CA LEU A 175 7.44 -22.29 3.94
C LEU A 175 7.76 -20.97 4.65
N LEU A 176 8.51 -20.98 5.75
CA LEU A 176 8.92 -19.74 6.43
C LEU A 176 9.88 -18.90 5.57
N VAL A 177 10.83 -19.55 4.88
CA VAL A 177 11.77 -18.86 3.97
C VAL A 177 11.02 -18.25 2.78
N VAL A 178 10.15 -19.03 2.14
CA VAL A 178 9.34 -18.56 1.01
C VAL A 178 8.35 -17.48 1.46
N ALA A 179 7.81 -17.57 2.70
CA ALA A 179 6.98 -16.52 3.27
C ALA A 179 7.76 -15.22 3.46
N ALA A 180 9.01 -15.27 3.93
CA ALA A 180 9.85 -14.08 4.03
C ALA A 180 10.11 -13.44 2.64
N LEU A 181 10.44 -14.25 1.64
CA LEU A 181 10.62 -13.77 0.27
C LEU A 181 9.32 -13.22 -0.32
N ASN A 182 8.20 -13.89 -0.10
CA ASN A 182 6.90 -13.38 -0.53
C ASN A 182 6.57 -12.05 0.16
N GLY A 183 6.82 -11.94 1.48
CA GLY A 183 6.67 -10.69 2.23
C GLY A 183 7.52 -9.56 1.68
N PHE A 184 8.78 -9.85 1.32
CA PHE A 184 9.69 -8.88 0.71
C PHE A 184 9.08 -8.24 -0.55
N PHE A 185 8.53 -9.04 -1.45
CA PHE A 185 7.95 -8.51 -2.69
C PHE A 185 6.51 -8.05 -2.52
N THR A 186 5.65 -8.83 -1.87
CA THR A 186 4.21 -8.55 -1.77
C THR A 186 3.88 -7.37 -0.85
N LEU A 187 4.52 -7.24 0.31
CA LEU A 187 4.36 -6.07 1.18
C LEU A 187 5.32 -4.95 0.77
N GLY A 188 6.59 -5.28 0.47
CA GLY A 188 7.59 -4.29 0.09
C GLY A 188 7.18 -3.44 -1.10
N GLN A 189 6.34 -3.98 -2.02
CA GLN A 189 5.83 -3.19 -3.14
C GLN A 189 5.03 -1.95 -2.72
N TYR A 190 4.42 -1.89 -1.51
CA TYR A 190 3.72 -0.69 -1.04
C TYR A 190 4.61 0.55 -1.03
N SER A 191 5.93 0.40 -0.94
CA SER A 191 6.87 1.52 -0.99
C SER A 191 6.81 2.32 -2.29
N TRP A 192 6.33 1.74 -3.41
CA TRP A 192 6.18 2.51 -4.64
C TRP A 192 5.21 3.71 -4.47
N MET A 193 4.22 3.58 -3.57
CA MET A 193 3.28 4.65 -3.28
C MET A 193 3.95 5.85 -2.59
N SER A 194 4.98 5.61 -1.79
CA SER A 194 5.74 6.67 -1.12
C SER A 194 6.85 7.24 -1.99
N VAL A 195 7.45 6.40 -2.85
CA VAL A 195 8.61 6.77 -3.68
C VAL A 195 8.17 7.37 -5.02
N TRP A 196 7.31 6.68 -5.76
CA TRP A 196 6.99 7.03 -7.14
C TRP A 196 5.73 7.90 -7.28
N LEU A 197 4.71 7.66 -6.46
CA LEU A 197 3.45 8.40 -6.55
C LEU A 197 3.59 9.93 -6.42
N PRO A 198 4.44 10.48 -5.51
CA PRO A 198 4.69 11.93 -5.45
C PRO A 198 5.32 12.49 -6.73
N GLU A 199 6.09 11.68 -7.46
CA GLU A 199 6.75 12.06 -8.71
C GLU A 199 5.79 12.09 -9.91
N LEU A 200 4.65 11.42 -9.79
CA LEU A 200 3.62 11.33 -10.83
C LEU A 200 2.54 12.41 -10.72
N CYS A 201 2.43 13.05 -9.55
CA CYS A 201 1.40 14.05 -9.28
C CYS A 201 1.97 15.46 -9.32
N PRO A 202 1.35 16.41 -10.06
CA PRO A 202 1.70 17.82 -10.00
C PRO A 202 1.64 18.36 -8.56
N THR A 203 2.56 19.27 -8.21
CA THR A 203 2.71 19.78 -6.83
C THR A 203 1.39 20.31 -6.27
N ARG A 204 0.62 21.04 -7.09
CA ARG A 204 -0.66 21.66 -6.71
C ARG A 204 -1.69 20.64 -6.19
N MET A 205 -1.77 19.46 -6.79
CA MET A 205 -2.77 18.44 -6.46
C MET A 205 -2.17 17.15 -5.88
N ARG A 206 -0.87 17.15 -5.57
CA ARG A 206 -0.12 15.98 -5.10
C ARG A 206 -0.79 15.34 -3.88
N ALA A 207 -1.10 16.13 -2.84
CA ALA A 207 -1.71 15.62 -1.62
C ALA A 207 -3.07 14.96 -1.89
N THR A 208 -3.92 15.60 -2.72
CA THR A 208 -5.24 15.06 -3.07
C THR A 208 -5.12 13.82 -3.95
N GLY A 209 -4.23 13.84 -4.97
CA GLY A 209 -3.98 12.70 -5.85
C GLY A 209 -3.43 11.50 -5.08
N MET A 210 -2.47 11.71 -4.20
CA MET A 210 -1.93 10.66 -3.32
C MET A 210 -3.01 10.12 -2.38
N ALA A 211 -3.76 10.99 -1.71
CA ALA A 211 -4.82 10.57 -0.80
C ALA A 211 -5.90 9.75 -1.52
N PHE A 212 -6.31 10.17 -2.70
CA PHE A 212 -7.29 9.45 -3.51
C PHE A 212 -6.76 8.08 -3.96
N THR A 213 -5.63 8.06 -4.64
CA THR A 213 -5.08 6.82 -5.21
C THR A 213 -4.65 5.81 -4.15
N PHE A 214 -4.24 6.26 -2.97
CA PHE A 214 -3.88 5.39 -1.85
C PHE A 214 -5.11 4.84 -1.12
N ASN A 215 -6.18 5.63 -0.95
CA ASN A 215 -7.31 5.25 -0.11
C ASN A 215 -8.52 4.70 -0.89
N ALA A 216 -8.78 5.19 -2.12
CA ALA A 216 -9.93 4.75 -2.89
C ALA A 216 -9.97 3.22 -3.13
N PRO A 217 -8.85 2.50 -3.40
CA PRO A 217 -8.86 1.05 -3.50
C PRO A 217 -9.32 0.32 -2.25
N ARG A 218 -9.19 0.93 -1.08
CA ARG A 218 -9.63 0.34 0.19
C ARG A 218 -11.14 0.20 0.27
N PHE A 219 -11.91 1.09 -0.40
CA PHE A 219 -13.36 0.96 -0.52
C PHE A 219 -13.79 -0.27 -1.33
N ILE A 220 -12.90 -0.80 -2.16
CA ILE A 220 -13.12 -2.07 -2.86
C ILE A 220 -12.61 -3.22 -1.99
N ALA A 221 -11.43 -3.05 -1.40
CA ALA A 221 -10.77 -4.09 -0.60
C ALA A 221 -11.55 -4.47 0.67
N PHE A 222 -12.35 -3.56 1.26
CA PHE A 222 -13.17 -3.89 2.43
C PHE A 222 -14.19 -5.00 2.17
N MET A 223 -14.58 -5.19 0.92
CA MET A 223 -15.46 -6.29 0.55
C MET A 223 -14.79 -7.66 0.70
N GLY A 224 -13.46 -7.72 0.62
CA GLY A 224 -12.70 -8.96 0.75
C GLY A 224 -13.03 -9.76 2.02
N PRO A 225 -12.90 -9.19 3.22
CA PRO A 225 -13.28 -9.85 4.47
C PRO A 225 -14.76 -10.29 4.54
N LEU A 226 -15.68 -9.53 3.93
CA LEU A 226 -17.12 -9.86 3.92
C LEU A 226 -17.39 -11.16 3.15
N PHE A 227 -16.67 -11.37 2.05
CA PHE A 227 -16.84 -12.53 1.19
C PHE A 227 -15.76 -13.61 1.41
N ALA A 228 -14.84 -13.42 2.35
CA ALA A 228 -13.69 -14.28 2.57
C ALA A 228 -14.10 -15.76 2.76
N GLY A 229 -15.11 -16.03 3.61
CA GLY A 229 -15.58 -17.39 3.86
C GLY A 229 -16.11 -18.08 2.60
N MET A 230 -16.91 -17.37 1.80
CA MET A 230 -17.43 -17.87 0.52
C MET A 230 -16.30 -18.13 -0.47
N LEU A 231 -15.36 -17.19 -0.60
CA LEU A 231 -14.23 -17.30 -1.52
C LEU A 231 -13.30 -18.45 -1.14
N ILE A 232 -13.01 -18.64 0.16
CA ILE A 232 -12.21 -19.77 0.64
C ILE A 232 -12.89 -21.10 0.28
N ALA A 233 -14.21 -21.21 0.48
CA ALA A 233 -14.95 -22.41 0.14
C ALA A 233 -14.96 -22.67 -1.37
N GLN A 234 -15.20 -21.63 -2.17
CA GLN A 234 -15.28 -21.73 -3.63
C GLN A 234 -13.93 -22.09 -4.28
N PHE A 235 -12.83 -21.56 -3.77
CA PHE A 235 -11.49 -21.81 -4.31
C PHE A 235 -10.78 -23.01 -3.65
N GLY A 236 -11.46 -23.77 -2.80
CA GLY A 236 -10.90 -24.98 -2.19
C GLY A 236 -9.86 -24.71 -1.09
N GLY A 237 -10.05 -23.64 -0.30
CA GLY A 237 -9.21 -23.30 0.83
C GLY A 237 -8.33 -22.06 0.63
N PHE A 238 -7.52 -21.77 1.66
CA PHE A 238 -6.63 -20.59 1.66
C PHE A 238 -5.67 -20.56 0.46
N SER A 239 -5.11 -21.71 0.10
CA SER A 239 -4.18 -21.86 -1.02
C SER A 239 -4.85 -21.49 -2.35
N GLY A 240 -6.03 -22.03 -2.63
CA GLY A 240 -6.74 -21.74 -3.88
C GLY A 240 -7.13 -20.28 -4.00
N MET A 241 -7.65 -19.70 -2.92
CA MET A 241 -8.02 -18.29 -2.87
C MET A 241 -6.82 -17.39 -3.08
N ALA A 242 -5.71 -17.58 -2.36
CA ALA A 242 -4.51 -16.76 -2.49
C ALA A 242 -3.92 -16.80 -3.91
N VAL A 243 -3.88 -17.98 -4.52
CA VAL A 243 -3.43 -18.15 -5.90
C VAL A 243 -4.37 -17.45 -6.89
N ALA A 244 -5.69 -17.57 -6.72
CA ALA A 244 -6.65 -16.86 -7.57
C ALA A 244 -6.47 -15.33 -7.47
N PHE A 245 -6.32 -14.79 -6.27
CA PHE A 245 -6.07 -13.37 -6.07
C PHE A 245 -4.73 -12.91 -6.63
N SER A 246 -3.71 -13.78 -6.69
CA SER A 246 -2.40 -13.39 -7.21
C SER A 246 -2.41 -13.00 -8.69
N PHE A 247 -3.38 -13.45 -9.47
CA PHE A 247 -3.52 -13.04 -10.87
C PHE A 247 -3.78 -11.53 -11.04
N ILE A 248 -4.21 -10.83 -9.99
CA ILE A 248 -4.33 -9.37 -10.04
C ILE A 248 -2.97 -8.68 -10.29
N TYR A 249 -1.85 -9.33 -9.97
CA TYR A 249 -0.52 -8.80 -10.27
C TYR A 249 -0.26 -8.64 -11.77
N ILE A 250 -0.95 -9.42 -12.61
CA ILE A 250 -0.87 -9.26 -14.07
C ILE A 250 -1.42 -7.89 -14.48
N LEU A 251 -2.51 -7.43 -13.85
CA LEU A 251 -3.02 -6.08 -14.07
C LEU A 251 -1.98 -5.03 -13.69
N GLY A 252 -1.42 -5.12 -12.48
CA GLY A 252 -0.36 -4.20 -12.02
C GLY A 252 0.84 -4.17 -12.96
N PHE A 253 1.35 -5.36 -13.32
CA PHE A 253 2.46 -5.50 -14.26
C PHE A 253 2.16 -4.87 -15.62
N SER A 254 0.94 -5.02 -16.14
CA SER A 254 0.54 -4.53 -17.47
C SER A 254 0.34 -3.02 -17.52
N VAL A 255 -0.05 -2.38 -16.42
CA VAL A 255 -0.31 -0.93 -16.40
C VAL A 255 0.92 -0.09 -16.06
N VAL A 256 1.93 -0.66 -15.37
CA VAL A 256 3.18 0.05 -15.04
C VAL A 256 3.89 0.66 -16.26
N PRO A 257 4.02 -0.03 -17.42
CA PRO A 257 4.68 0.54 -18.59
C PRO A 257 4.02 1.81 -19.15
N LEU A 258 2.74 2.03 -18.85
CA LEU A 258 1.96 3.19 -19.31
C LEU A 258 2.29 4.48 -18.56
N LEU A 259 2.98 4.39 -17.41
CA LEU A 259 3.45 5.55 -16.65
C LEU A 259 4.82 6.01 -17.16
N PRO A 260 5.17 7.29 -16.98
CA PRO A 260 6.51 7.77 -17.28
C PRO A 260 7.55 7.26 -16.29
N GLU A 261 8.78 6.99 -16.76
CA GLU A 261 9.91 6.82 -15.87
C GLU A 261 10.34 8.19 -15.30
N THR A 262 10.53 8.23 -14.00
CA THR A 262 10.78 9.50 -13.27
C THR A 262 12.16 9.56 -12.63
N LYS A 263 12.95 8.49 -12.74
CA LYS A 263 14.31 8.44 -12.18
C LYS A 263 15.14 9.65 -12.62
N GLY A 264 15.67 10.38 -11.64
CA GLY A 264 16.53 11.56 -11.88
C GLY A 264 15.81 12.79 -12.42
N LYS A 265 14.48 12.79 -12.53
CA LYS A 265 13.71 13.95 -12.95
C LYS A 265 13.30 14.80 -11.75
N PRO A 266 13.24 16.13 -11.90
CA PRO A 266 12.68 16.98 -10.85
C PRO A 266 11.19 16.67 -10.64
N LEU A 267 10.71 16.97 -9.44
CA LEU A 267 9.29 16.85 -9.15
C LEU A 267 8.46 17.75 -10.08
N PRO A 268 7.32 17.27 -10.60
CA PRO A 268 6.46 18.07 -11.47
C PRO A 268 5.95 19.30 -10.72
N GLY A 269 6.00 20.46 -11.38
CA GLY A 269 5.60 21.77 -10.86
C GLY A 269 4.14 21.86 -10.45
#